data_841996c9677fed75c2f2320494714cbe
#
_entry.id   841996c9677fed75c2f2320494714cbe
#
_cell.length_a   1.000
_cell.length_b   1.000
_cell.length_c   1.000
_cell.angle_alpha   90.00
_cell.angle_beta   90.00
_cell.angle_gamma   90.00
#
_symmetry.space_group_name_H-M   'P 1'
#
loop_
_entity.id
_entity.type
_entity.pdbx_description
1 polymer ?
#
loop_
_entity_poly.entity_id
_entity_poly.type
_entity_poly.pdbx_seq_one_letter_code
_entity_poly.pdbx_strand_id
1 'polypeptide(L)'
;VDDLTEKKRLEAQRRMFERMVSPAVINQLDPDKLQLGGKLAEITTLFADIRGFTSFSETLGPEQLLTILNRYLAAAADPVLAEQGTIDKFLGDALMAWFNAPIPQPDHTLRAVRSALGIRAAIQALHAEMPPAQRLSFGVGIHYGEAVLGLVGTETRLEYTAIGDSVNTAKRIQENSAANQILISGPAYALVRGACEARPVEPVLAKGKSQPIEVYEVLGLA
;
A
#
# COMPACT_ATOMS: atom_id res chain seq x y z
N VAL A 1 0.23 40.58 17.29
CA VAL A 1 0.39 40.32 15.85
C VAL A 1 1.26 39.08 15.65
N ASP A 2 2.27 38.85 16.50
CA ASP A 2 3.21 37.71 16.41
C ASP A 2 2.55 36.35 16.70
N ASP A 3 1.66 36.25 17.68
CA ASP A 3 1.03 35.02 18.15
C ASP A 3 0.15 34.36 17.06
N LEU A 4 -0.59 35.16 16.29
CA LEU A 4 -1.42 34.66 15.17
C LEU A 4 -0.58 34.14 13.98
N THR A 5 0.58 34.70 13.76
CA THR A 5 1.50 34.32 12.69
C THR A 5 2.20 33.00 13.06
N GLU A 6 2.63 32.87 14.31
CA GLU A 6 3.24 31.66 14.84
C GLU A 6 2.25 30.49 14.87
N LYS A 7 1.03 30.73 15.35
CA LYS A 7 -0.05 29.72 15.30
C LYS A 7 -0.34 29.21 13.89
N LYS A 8 -0.46 30.12 12.90
CA LYS A 8 -0.66 29.74 11.49
C LYS A 8 0.52 28.93 10.94
N ARG A 9 1.74 29.26 11.35
CA ARG A 9 2.96 28.53 10.95
C ARG A 9 2.98 27.12 11.53
N LEU A 10 2.67 26.97 12.82
CA LEU A 10 2.55 25.65 13.47
C LEU A 10 1.45 24.78 12.85
N GLU A 11 0.29 25.37 12.57
CA GLU A 11 -0.79 24.66 11.88
C GLU A 11 -0.39 24.25 10.45
N ALA A 12 0.37 25.06 9.74
CA ALA A 12 0.88 24.71 8.40
C ALA A 12 1.92 23.58 8.48
N GLN A 13 2.82 23.62 9.47
CA GLN A 13 3.79 22.56 9.71
C GLN A 13 3.09 21.25 10.10
N ARG A 14 2.09 21.31 10.99
CA ARG A 14 1.28 20.17 11.37
C ARG A 14 0.57 19.55 10.16
N ARG A 15 -0.11 20.34 9.34
CA ARG A 15 -0.75 19.87 8.10
C ARG A 15 0.24 19.23 7.13
N MET A 16 1.47 19.79 7.03
CA MET A 16 2.52 19.18 6.22
C MET A 16 2.95 17.83 6.78
N PHE A 17 3.12 17.72 8.10
CA PHE A 17 3.47 16.47 8.77
C PHE A 17 2.36 15.40 8.62
N GLU A 18 1.09 15.79 8.77
CA GLU A 18 -0.08 14.91 8.56
C GLU A 18 -0.19 14.39 7.11
N ARG A 19 0.46 15.04 6.14
CA ARG A 19 0.56 14.55 4.75
C ARG A 19 1.72 13.58 4.54
N MET A 20 2.69 13.56 5.43
CA MET A 20 3.87 12.69 5.36
C MET A 20 3.72 11.42 6.20
N VAL A 21 2.87 11.45 7.21
CA VAL A 21 2.59 10.31 8.11
C VAL A 21 1.08 10.15 8.22
N SER A 22 0.59 8.91 8.14
CA SER A 22 -0.84 8.63 8.28
C SER A 22 -1.42 9.25 9.57
N PRO A 23 -2.53 10.00 9.52
CA PRO A 23 -3.18 10.58 10.71
C PRO A 23 -3.50 9.53 11.79
N ALA A 24 -3.86 8.31 11.38
CA ALA A 24 -4.13 7.21 12.31
C ALA A 24 -2.88 6.81 13.10
N VAL A 25 -1.71 6.88 12.48
CA VAL A 25 -0.41 6.64 13.14
C VAL A 25 -0.05 7.81 14.07
N ILE A 26 -0.21 9.06 13.60
CA ILE A 26 0.10 10.25 14.39
C ILE A 26 -0.66 10.26 15.72
N ASN A 27 -1.94 9.90 15.70
CA ASN A 27 -2.80 9.88 16.90
C ASN A 27 -2.39 8.81 17.92
N GLN A 28 -1.57 7.83 17.52
CA GLN A 28 -1.06 6.79 18.43
C GLN A 28 0.37 7.04 18.90
N LEU A 29 1.08 7.96 18.26
CA LEU A 29 2.43 8.34 18.68
C LEU A 29 2.34 9.41 19.78
N ASP A 30 2.83 9.06 20.95
CA ASP A 30 3.06 10.04 22.03
C ASP A 30 4.40 10.74 21.76
N PRO A 31 4.41 12.05 21.46
CA PRO A 31 5.64 12.77 21.14
C PRO A 31 6.70 12.70 22.24
N ASP A 32 6.24 12.56 23.50
CA ASP A 32 7.12 12.53 24.67
C ASP A 32 7.68 11.12 24.95
N LYS A 33 7.18 10.11 24.22
CA LYS A 33 7.55 8.70 24.38
C LYS A 33 7.96 8.01 23.08
N LEU A 34 8.46 8.78 22.11
CA LEU A 34 8.99 8.23 20.86
C LEU A 34 10.22 7.38 21.16
N GLN A 35 10.02 6.07 21.27
CA GLN A 35 11.09 5.09 21.46
C GLN A 35 11.13 4.12 20.28
N LEU A 36 12.35 3.76 19.88
CA LEU A 36 12.56 2.68 18.92
C LEU A 36 11.93 1.39 19.47
N GLY A 37 11.25 0.66 18.59
CA GLY A 37 10.61 -0.61 18.94
C GLY A 37 9.28 -0.76 18.23
N GLY A 38 8.68 -1.93 18.42
CA GLY A 38 7.45 -2.27 17.73
C GLY A 38 6.57 -3.23 18.51
N LYS A 39 5.34 -3.36 18.04
CA LYS A 39 4.32 -4.25 18.60
C LYS A 39 3.90 -5.26 17.52
N LEU A 40 3.85 -6.52 17.91
CA LEU A 40 3.33 -7.58 17.04
C LEU A 40 1.84 -7.37 16.81
N ALA A 41 1.43 -7.43 15.56
CA ALA A 41 0.03 -7.31 15.15
C ALA A 41 -0.26 -8.20 13.94
N GLU A 42 -1.47 -8.71 13.86
CA GLU A 42 -2.00 -9.34 12.67
C GLU A 42 -2.51 -8.28 11.72
N ILE A 43 -1.96 -8.23 10.51
CA ILE A 43 -2.32 -7.26 9.49
C ILE A 43 -2.56 -7.91 8.14
N THR A 44 -3.30 -7.23 7.28
CA THR A 44 -3.31 -7.54 5.85
C THR A 44 -2.48 -6.49 5.12
N THR A 45 -1.39 -6.93 4.51
CA THR A 45 -0.48 -6.08 3.74
C THR A 45 -0.86 -6.11 2.27
N LEU A 46 -0.86 -4.93 1.64
CA LEU A 46 -1.08 -4.71 0.22
C LEU A 46 0.15 -4.03 -0.38
N PHE A 47 0.68 -4.60 -1.45
CA PHE A 47 1.61 -3.93 -2.35
C PHE A 47 0.97 -3.74 -3.71
N ALA A 48 1.15 -2.56 -4.30
CA ALA A 48 0.74 -2.25 -5.66
C ALA A 48 1.90 -1.57 -6.39
N ASP A 49 2.22 -2.00 -7.60
CA ASP A 49 3.39 -1.55 -8.35
C ASP A 49 3.01 -1.37 -9.83
N ILE A 50 3.50 -0.30 -10.46
CA ILE A 50 3.20 0.02 -11.86
C ILE A 50 4.02 -0.88 -12.78
N ARG A 51 3.34 -1.71 -13.55
CA ARG A 51 4.00 -2.63 -14.49
C ARG A 51 4.56 -1.90 -15.70
N GLY A 52 5.84 -2.17 -16.00
CA GLY A 52 6.54 -1.56 -17.14
C GLY A 52 7.01 -0.13 -16.89
N PHE A 53 6.94 0.39 -15.66
CA PHE A 53 7.31 1.77 -15.36
C PHE A 53 8.78 2.08 -15.67
N THR A 54 9.71 1.18 -15.42
CA THR A 54 11.14 1.37 -15.69
C THR A 54 11.38 1.70 -17.17
N SER A 55 10.88 0.87 -18.09
CA SER A 55 11.01 1.12 -19.52
C SER A 55 10.25 2.37 -19.97
N PHE A 56 9.09 2.64 -19.35
CA PHE A 56 8.30 3.85 -19.63
C PHE A 56 9.06 5.11 -19.20
N SER A 57 9.73 5.09 -18.06
CA SER A 57 10.48 6.24 -17.53
C SER A 57 11.62 6.71 -18.45
N GLU A 58 12.19 5.81 -19.24
CA GLU A 58 13.24 6.13 -20.22
C GLU A 58 12.71 6.92 -21.44
N THR A 59 11.38 6.94 -21.65
CA THR A 59 10.77 7.58 -22.82
C THR A 59 10.35 9.05 -22.60
N LEU A 60 10.45 9.55 -21.36
CA LEU A 60 9.91 10.86 -20.98
C LEU A 60 10.97 11.74 -20.30
N GLY A 61 10.77 13.05 -20.38
CA GLY A 61 11.52 14.01 -19.58
C GLY A 61 11.14 13.92 -18.09
N PRO A 62 12.07 14.27 -17.17
CA PRO A 62 11.88 14.09 -15.72
C PRO A 62 10.62 14.77 -15.14
N GLU A 63 10.30 15.97 -15.58
CA GLU A 63 9.15 16.73 -15.08
C GLU A 63 7.82 16.08 -15.51
N GLN A 64 7.74 15.63 -16.76
CA GLN A 64 6.57 14.93 -17.29
C GLN A 64 6.39 13.56 -16.60
N LEU A 65 7.50 12.84 -16.42
CA LEU A 65 7.51 11.57 -15.71
C LEU A 65 6.95 11.72 -14.29
N LEU A 66 7.44 12.71 -13.53
CA LEU A 66 6.97 12.98 -12.16
C LEU A 66 5.48 13.33 -12.13
N THR A 67 5.01 14.12 -13.09
CA THR A 67 3.60 14.49 -13.20
C THR A 67 2.72 13.26 -13.43
N ILE A 68 3.12 12.37 -14.34
CA ILE A 68 2.39 11.13 -14.63
C ILE A 68 2.44 10.18 -13.45
N LEU A 69 3.62 9.98 -12.85
CA LEU A 69 3.79 9.13 -11.67
C LEU A 69 2.85 9.56 -10.53
N ASN A 70 2.80 10.86 -10.23
CA ASN A 70 1.94 11.37 -9.16
C ASN A 70 0.46 11.13 -9.44
N ARG A 71 0.00 11.18 -10.71
CA ARG A 71 -1.39 10.82 -11.07
C ARG A 71 -1.68 9.35 -10.79
N TYR A 72 -0.76 8.45 -11.13
CA TYR A 72 -0.90 7.01 -10.86
C TYR A 72 -0.87 6.71 -9.36
N LEU A 73 0.05 7.31 -8.62
CA LEU A 73 0.15 7.10 -7.17
C LEU A 73 -1.07 7.64 -6.44
N ALA A 74 -1.62 8.79 -6.84
CA ALA A 74 -2.88 9.32 -6.29
C ALA A 74 -4.04 8.36 -6.56
N ALA A 75 -4.21 7.89 -7.81
CA ALA A 75 -5.24 6.93 -8.18
C ALA A 75 -5.13 5.59 -7.41
N ALA A 76 -3.91 5.20 -6.99
CA ALA A 76 -3.71 4.01 -6.16
C ALA A 76 -3.92 4.28 -4.66
N ALA A 77 -3.58 5.48 -4.18
CA ALA A 77 -3.70 5.84 -2.76
C ALA A 77 -5.16 6.06 -2.33
N ASP A 78 -5.96 6.73 -3.14
CA ASP A 78 -7.34 7.10 -2.81
C ASP A 78 -8.22 5.90 -2.42
N PRO A 79 -8.25 4.76 -3.14
CA PRO A 79 -9.01 3.58 -2.75
C PRO A 79 -8.53 2.95 -1.42
N VAL A 80 -7.23 2.99 -1.14
CA VAL A 80 -6.66 2.49 0.12
C VAL A 80 -7.15 3.35 1.28
N LEU A 81 -7.10 4.67 1.14
CA LEU A 81 -7.56 5.61 2.16
C LEU A 81 -9.08 5.55 2.37
N ALA A 82 -9.86 5.36 1.28
CA ALA A 82 -11.31 5.19 1.37
C ALA A 82 -11.72 3.96 2.20
N GLU A 83 -10.94 2.87 2.13
CA GLU A 83 -11.12 1.67 2.94
C GLU A 83 -10.40 1.75 4.31
N GLN A 84 -9.94 2.95 4.70
CA GLN A 84 -9.23 3.21 5.96
C GLN A 84 -7.93 2.39 6.11
N GLY A 85 -7.27 2.09 5.02
CA GLY A 85 -5.93 1.50 5.01
C GLY A 85 -4.88 2.52 5.45
N THR A 86 -3.84 2.03 6.07
CA THR A 86 -2.66 2.83 6.42
C THR A 86 -1.64 2.71 5.29
N ILE A 87 -1.38 3.81 4.58
CA ILE A 87 -0.29 3.86 3.61
C ILE A 87 1.01 4.01 4.39
N ASP A 88 1.93 3.07 4.20
CA ASP A 88 3.26 3.13 4.78
C ASP A 88 4.12 4.15 4.03
N LYS A 89 4.37 3.86 2.78
CA LYS A 89 5.21 4.69 1.91
C LYS A 89 4.99 4.40 0.44
N PHE A 90 5.47 5.33 -0.36
CA PHE A 90 5.70 5.10 -1.78
C PHE A 90 7.15 4.65 -1.98
N LEU A 91 7.35 3.59 -2.75
CA LEU A 91 8.64 2.99 -3.07
C LEU A 91 8.91 3.17 -4.56
N GLY A 92 9.26 4.40 -4.96
CA GLY A 92 9.32 4.77 -6.38
C GLY A 92 7.93 4.75 -7.00
N ASP A 93 7.68 3.80 -7.87
CA ASP A 93 6.41 3.57 -8.56
C ASP A 93 5.49 2.55 -7.87
N ALA A 94 5.86 2.14 -6.67
CA ALA A 94 5.07 1.22 -5.85
C ALA A 94 4.47 1.91 -4.62
N LEU A 95 3.36 1.34 -4.14
CA LEU A 95 2.68 1.71 -2.90
C LEU A 95 2.68 0.50 -1.97
N MET A 96 3.04 0.72 -0.70
CA MET A 96 2.87 -0.22 0.39
C MET A 96 1.82 0.30 1.37
N ALA A 97 0.87 -0.55 1.72
CA ALA A 97 -0.15 -0.26 2.71
C ALA A 97 -0.50 -1.49 3.54
N TRP A 98 -1.11 -1.28 4.69
CA TRP A 98 -1.70 -2.35 5.49
C TRP A 98 -3.04 -1.95 6.10
N PHE A 99 -3.75 -2.95 6.62
CA PHE A 99 -5.06 -2.84 7.26
C PHE A 99 -5.02 -3.56 8.61
N ASN A 100 -5.92 -3.21 9.54
CA ASN A 100 -6.05 -3.71 10.91
C ASN A 100 -5.12 -3.05 11.93
N ALA A 101 -4.33 -2.08 11.54
CA ALA A 101 -3.49 -1.32 12.47
C ALA A 101 -3.23 0.10 11.92
N PRO A 102 -3.11 1.09 12.78
CA PRO A 102 -3.22 1.06 14.24
C PRO A 102 -4.65 0.91 14.77
N ILE A 103 -5.66 1.06 13.89
CA ILE A 103 -7.08 0.91 14.24
C ILE A 103 -7.51 -0.50 13.87
N PRO A 104 -8.03 -1.31 14.83
CA PRO A 104 -8.54 -2.64 14.55
C PRO A 104 -9.71 -2.63 13.57
N GLN A 105 -9.68 -3.54 12.61
CA GLN A 105 -10.69 -3.67 11.55
C GLN A 105 -11.04 -5.16 11.39
N PRO A 106 -12.19 -5.63 11.84
CA PRO A 106 -12.58 -7.04 11.75
C PRO A 106 -12.60 -7.58 10.30
N ASP A 107 -12.84 -6.69 9.32
CA ASP A 107 -12.92 -6.98 7.90
C ASP A 107 -11.68 -6.51 7.10
N HIS A 108 -10.52 -6.38 7.77
CA HIS A 108 -9.30 -5.80 7.19
C HIS A 108 -8.86 -6.43 5.86
N THR A 109 -8.99 -7.76 5.70
CA THR A 109 -8.63 -8.43 4.46
C THR A 109 -9.61 -8.10 3.34
N LEU A 110 -10.91 -8.00 3.63
CA LEU A 110 -11.90 -7.58 2.65
C LEU A 110 -11.69 -6.13 2.22
N ARG A 111 -11.30 -5.26 3.14
CA ARG A 111 -10.91 -3.86 2.84
C ARG A 111 -9.70 -3.80 1.91
N ALA A 112 -8.69 -4.65 2.13
CA ALA A 112 -7.55 -4.76 1.21
C ALA A 112 -7.97 -5.21 -0.19
N VAL A 113 -8.90 -6.17 -0.29
CA VAL A 113 -9.47 -6.60 -1.58
C VAL A 113 -10.25 -5.48 -2.27
N ARG A 114 -11.13 -4.77 -1.53
CA ARG A 114 -11.86 -3.61 -2.06
C ARG A 114 -10.91 -2.51 -2.54
N SER A 115 -9.86 -2.22 -1.79
CA SER A 115 -8.82 -1.27 -2.19
C SER A 115 -8.15 -1.69 -3.50
N ALA A 116 -7.76 -2.94 -3.64
CA ALA A 116 -7.14 -3.44 -4.86
C ALA A 116 -8.06 -3.36 -6.08
N LEU A 117 -9.35 -3.71 -5.92
CA LEU A 117 -10.36 -3.55 -6.96
C LEU A 117 -10.61 -2.07 -7.28
N GLY A 118 -10.62 -1.22 -6.25
CA GLY A 118 -10.72 0.24 -6.39
C GLY A 118 -9.54 0.83 -7.16
N ILE A 119 -8.30 0.39 -6.88
CA ILE A 119 -7.11 0.76 -7.65
C ILE A 119 -7.31 0.42 -9.12
N ARG A 120 -7.71 -0.81 -9.43
CA ARG A 120 -7.95 -1.25 -10.81
C ARG A 120 -9.00 -0.36 -11.51
N ALA A 121 -10.09 -0.04 -10.84
CA ALA A 121 -11.14 0.82 -11.38
C ALA A 121 -10.67 2.28 -11.57
N ALA A 122 -9.96 2.85 -10.60
CA ALA A 122 -9.41 4.20 -10.67
C ALA A 122 -8.41 4.36 -11.83
N ILE A 123 -7.55 3.35 -12.04
CA ILE A 123 -6.61 3.32 -13.17
C ILE A 123 -7.34 3.23 -14.51
N GLN A 124 -8.40 2.44 -14.61
CA GLN A 124 -9.22 2.38 -15.82
C GLN A 124 -9.88 3.74 -16.12
N ALA A 125 -10.38 4.43 -15.09
CA ALA A 125 -10.91 5.79 -15.24
C ALA A 125 -9.83 6.78 -15.68
N LEU A 126 -8.63 6.71 -15.07
CA LEU A 126 -7.49 7.55 -15.44
C LEU A 126 -7.06 7.35 -16.90
N HIS A 127 -7.14 6.12 -17.42
CA HIS A 127 -6.84 5.83 -18.82
C HIS A 127 -7.75 6.53 -19.83
N ALA A 128 -8.98 6.88 -19.44
CA ALA A 128 -9.87 7.65 -20.31
C ALA A 128 -9.35 9.07 -20.61
N GLU A 129 -8.55 9.61 -19.69
CA GLU A 129 -7.96 10.94 -19.76
C GLU A 129 -6.52 10.94 -20.29
N MET A 130 -5.95 9.77 -20.59
CA MET A 130 -4.54 9.64 -20.95
C MET A 130 -4.33 9.10 -22.35
N PRO A 131 -3.31 9.61 -23.08
CA PRO A 131 -2.88 9.03 -24.34
C PRO A 131 -2.55 7.53 -24.19
N PRO A 132 -2.82 6.68 -25.19
CA PRO A 132 -2.53 5.24 -25.12
C PRO A 132 -1.09 4.91 -24.72
N ALA A 133 -0.11 5.69 -25.19
CA ALA A 133 1.31 5.49 -24.88
C ALA A 133 1.68 5.76 -23.41
N GLN A 134 0.80 6.39 -22.63
CA GLN A 134 0.99 6.70 -21.21
C GLN A 134 0.13 5.82 -20.30
N ARG A 135 -0.58 4.82 -20.85
CA ARG A 135 -1.48 3.94 -20.08
C ARG A 135 -0.70 2.79 -19.49
N LEU A 136 -0.48 2.84 -18.19
CA LEU A 136 0.18 1.81 -17.39
C LEU A 136 -0.83 1.20 -16.42
N SER A 137 -0.55 0.01 -15.92
CA SER A 137 -1.42 -0.70 -14.99
C SER A 137 -0.64 -1.21 -13.79
N PHE A 138 -1.32 -1.33 -12.66
CA PHE A 138 -0.73 -1.92 -11.46
C PHE A 138 -0.82 -3.45 -11.47
N GLY A 139 0.21 -4.09 -10.90
CA GLY A 139 0.14 -5.43 -10.36
C GLY A 139 0.01 -5.34 -8.83
N VAL A 140 -0.91 -6.11 -8.24
CA VAL A 140 -1.21 -6.02 -6.81
C VAL A 140 -1.00 -7.37 -6.12
N GLY A 141 -0.39 -7.35 -4.93
CA GLY A 141 -0.24 -8.51 -4.06
C GLY A 141 -0.81 -8.25 -2.66
N ILE A 142 -1.59 -9.19 -2.14
CA ILE A 142 -2.25 -9.13 -0.83
C ILE A 142 -1.85 -10.35 -0.02
N HIS A 143 -1.41 -10.12 1.22
CA HIS A 143 -1.11 -11.20 2.17
C HIS A 143 -1.56 -10.84 3.58
N TYR A 144 -2.07 -11.82 4.32
CA TYR A 144 -2.42 -11.74 5.73
C TYR A 144 -1.39 -12.48 6.56
N GLY A 145 -0.93 -11.86 7.65
CA GLY A 145 -0.05 -12.49 8.62
C GLY A 145 0.44 -11.51 9.69
N GLU A 146 1.23 -12.04 10.62
CA GLU A 146 1.82 -11.25 11.69
C GLU A 146 2.97 -10.38 11.18
N ALA A 147 3.04 -9.15 11.69
CA ALA A 147 4.14 -8.22 11.48
C ALA A 147 4.41 -7.42 12.75
N VAL A 148 5.62 -6.92 12.89
CA VAL A 148 5.97 -5.94 13.92
C VAL A 148 5.75 -4.55 13.35
N LEU A 149 4.84 -3.79 13.95
CA LEU A 149 4.58 -2.39 13.63
C LEU A 149 5.25 -1.51 14.66
N GLY A 150 6.04 -0.55 14.22
CA GLY A 150 6.73 0.33 15.14
C GLY A 150 7.67 1.32 14.50
N LEU A 151 8.37 2.05 15.37
CA LEU A 151 9.36 3.03 14.97
C LEU A 151 10.69 2.34 14.71
N VAL A 152 11.19 2.51 13.50
CA VAL A 152 12.46 1.98 13.01
C VAL A 152 13.32 3.13 12.51
N GLY A 153 14.62 3.05 12.77
CA GLY A 153 15.57 4.04 12.27
C GLY A 153 16.63 4.44 13.29
N THR A 154 16.99 5.70 13.27
CA THR A 154 17.98 6.31 14.16
C THR A 154 17.33 7.40 15.02
N GLU A 155 18.06 7.95 16.00
CA GLU A 155 17.58 9.07 16.81
C GLU A 155 17.20 10.30 15.97
N THR A 156 17.82 10.47 14.81
CA THR A 156 17.59 11.62 13.91
C THR A 156 16.63 11.36 12.78
N ARG A 157 16.31 10.10 12.48
CA ARG A 157 15.39 9.71 11.42
C ARG A 157 14.61 8.45 11.79
N LEU A 158 13.34 8.61 12.04
CA LEU A 158 12.41 7.55 12.38
C LEU A 158 11.38 7.35 11.28
N GLU A 159 11.03 6.10 11.05
CA GLU A 159 9.91 5.70 10.19
C GLU A 159 9.00 4.78 11.00
N TYR A 160 7.70 5.04 10.99
CA TYR A 160 6.72 4.08 11.48
C TYR A 160 6.37 3.12 10.35
N THR A 161 6.68 1.85 10.51
CA THR A 161 6.54 0.85 9.43
C THR A 161 6.23 -0.53 9.97
N ALA A 162 5.81 -1.42 9.06
CA ALA A 162 5.61 -2.84 9.33
C ALA A 162 6.82 -3.64 8.86
N ILE A 163 7.32 -4.53 9.71
CA ILE A 163 8.44 -5.44 9.41
C ILE A 163 8.02 -6.87 9.74
N GLY A 164 8.33 -7.78 8.85
CA GLY A 164 8.10 -9.21 9.07
C GLY A 164 8.10 -10.03 7.79
N ASP A 165 8.12 -11.34 7.97
CA ASP A 165 8.05 -12.29 6.85
C ASP A 165 6.74 -12.15 6.07
N SER A 166 5.64 -11.81 6.74
CA SER A 166 4.34 -11.55 6.10
C SER A 166 4.38 -10.36 5.14
N VAL A 167 5.08 -9.28 5.51
CA VAL A 167 5.28 -8.10 4.66
C VAL A 167 6.08 -8.47 3.40
N ASN A 168 7.18 -9.20 3.58
CA ASN A 168 7.99 -9.69 2.47
C ASN A 168 7.20 -10.64 1.56
N THR A 169 6.34 -11.47 2.14
CA THR A 169 5.47 -12.38 1.40
C THR A 169 4.48 -11.61 0.52
N ALA A 170 3.83 -10.57 1.03
CA ALA A 170 2.96 -9.70 0.25
C ALA A 170 3.68 -9.07 -0.95
N LYS A 171 4.90 -8.56 -0.73
CA LYS A 171 5.74 -8.02 -1.80
C LYS A 171 6.07 -9.05 -2.87
N ARG A 172 6.44 -10.28 -2.47
CA ARG A 172 6.74 -11.37 -3.42
C ARG A 172 5.54 -11.77 -4.27
N ILE A 173 4.35 -11.81 -3.66
CA ILE A 173 3.11 -12.07 -4.39
C ILE A 173 2.89 -10.96 -5.42
N GLN A 174 3.06 -9.68 -5.04
CA GLN A 174 2.94 -8.56 -5.94
C GLN A 174 3.95 -8.62 -7.10
N GLU A 175 5.22 -8.96 -6.84
CA GLU A 175 6.26 -9.09 -7.86
C GLU A 175 5.91 -10.12 -8.96
N ASN A 176 5.10 -11.12 -8.62
CA ASN A 176 4.62 -12.15 -9.55
C ASN A 176 3.27 -11.82 -10.21
N SER A 177 2.63 -10.71 -9.89
CA SER A 177 1.39 -10.29 -10.53
C SER A 177 1.65 -9.64 -11.89
N ALA A 178 0.79 -9.87 -12.86
CA ALA A 178 0.80 -9.20 -14.15
C ALA A 178 0.11 -7.82 -14.07
N ALA A 179 0.14 -7.05 -15.16
CA ALA A 179 -0.63 -5.82 -15.29
C ALA A 179 -2.14 -6.10 -15.11
N ASN A 180 -2.82 -5.28 -14.32
CA ASN A 180 -4.23 -5.42 -13.91
C ASN A 180 -4.55 -6.68 -13.07
N GLN A 181 -3.56 -7.47 -12.70
CA GLN A 181 -3.76 -8.67 -11.90
C GLN A 181 -3.66 -8.35 -10.40
N ILE A 182 -4.60 -8.89 -9.64
CA ILE A 182 -4.65 -8.81 -8.18
C ILE A 182 -4.45 -10.23 -7.66
N LEU A 183 -3.33 -10.48 -7.00
CA LEU A 183 -3.02 -11.76 -6.37
C LEU A 183 -3.22 -11.69 -4.86
N ILE A 184 -3.85 -12.72 -4.30
CA ILE A 184 -4.08 -12.86 -2.87
C ILE A 184 -3.53 -14.22 -2.40
N SER A 185 -2.84 -14.25 -1.25
CA SER A 185 -2.35 -15.50 -0.67
C SER A 185 -3.47 -16.38 -0.13
N GLY A 186 -3.23 -17.70 -0.03
CA GLY A 186 -4.16 -18.67 0.56
C GLY A 186 -4.69 -18.26 1.93
N PRO A 187 -3.83 -17.89 2.92
CA PRO A 187 -4.27 -17.40 4.22
C PRO A 187 -5.18 -16.17 4.17
N ALA A 188 -4.87 -15.19 3.31
CA ALA A 188 -5.71 -14.02 3.13
C ALA A 188 -7.03 -14.35 2.42
N TYR A 189 -6.99 -15.21 1.38
CA TYR A 189 -8.20 -15.65 0.67
C TYR A 189 -9.16 -16.42 1.56
N ALA A 190 -8.66 -17.24 2.49
CA ALA A 190 -9.49 -17.97 3.44
C ALA A 190 -10.41 -17.05 4.26
N LEU A 191 -9.96 -15.81 4.58
CA LEU A 191 -10.73 -14.81 5.32
C LEU A 191 -11.83 -14.11 4.49
N VAL A 192 -11.75 -14.18 3.16
CA VAL A 192 -12.67 -13.44 2.26
C VAL A 192 -13.38 -14.34 1.24
N ARG A 193 -13.21 -15.66 1.32
CA ARG A 193 -13.74 -16.64 0.36
C ARG A 193 -15.23 -16.47 0.05
N GLY A 194 -16.04 -16.07 1.04
CA GLY A 194 -17.48 -15.87 0.86
C GLY A 194 -17.89 -14.49 0.31
N ALA A 195 -16.95 -13.58 0.16
CA ALA A 195 -17.19 -12.20 -0.26
C ALA A 195 -16.40 -11.78 -1.50
N CYS A 196 -15.58 -12.69 -2.04
CA CYS A 196 -14.66 -12.42 -3.13
C CYS A 196 -14.65 -13.57 -4.12
N GLU A 197 -14.85 -13.25 -5.41
CA GLU A 197 -14.63 -14.18 -6.51
C GLU A 197 -13.14 -14.22 -6.83
N ALA A 198 -12.56 -15.42 -6.77
CA ALA A 198 -11.16 -15.63 -7.12
C ALA A 198 -10.95 -17.01 -7.74
N ARG A 199 -9.89 -17.13 -8.53
CA ARG A 199 -9.46 -18.40 -9.12
C ARG A 199 -8.05 -18.75 -8.68
N PRO A 200 -7.72 -20.04 -8.47
CA PRO A 200 -6.37 -20.46 -8.18
C PRO A 200 -5.46 -20.17 -9.37
N VAL A 201 -4.23 -19.78 -9.08
CA VAL A 201 -3.18 -19.59 -10.08
C VAL A 201 -1.93 -20.36 -9.66
N GLU A 202 -0.88 -20.36 -10.49
CA GLU A 202 0.36 -21.04 -10.18
C GLU A 202 0.94 -20.51 -8.86
N PRO A 203 1.34 -21.40 -7.93
CA PRO A 203 1.93 -20.99 -6.65
C PRO A 203 3.20 -20.19 -6.82
N VAL A 204 3.40 -19.18 -5.99
CA VAL A 204 4.56 -18.31 -6.02
C VAL A 204 5.70 -18.89 -5.19
N LEU A 205 6.85 -19.17 -5.80
CA LEU A 205 8.05 -19.56 -5.09
C LEU A 205 8.77 -18.29 -4.57
N ALA A 206 8.60 -18.00 -3.29
CA ALA A 206 9.28 -16.86 -2.67
C ALA A 206 10.73 -17.22 -2.32
N LYS A 207 11.68 -16.35 -2.70
CA LYS A 207 13.10 -16.53 -2.36
C LYS A 207 13.27 -16.62 -0.83
N GLY A 208 13.89 -17.70 -0.37
CA GLY A 208 14.10 -17.98 1.06
C GLY A 208 12.99 -18.81 1.73
N LYS A 209 11.94 -19.20 1.01
CA LYS A 209 10.94 -20.17 1.48
C LYS A 209 11.16 -21.52 0.83
N SER A 210 11.04 -22.59 1.64
CA SER A 210 11.15 -23.97 1.18
C SER A 210 9.90 -24.49 0.49
N GLN A 211 8.75 -23.83 0.69
CA GLN A 211 7.47 -24.20 0.11
C GLN A 211 6.90 -23.07 -0.72
N PRO A 212 6.27 -23.37 -1.88
CA PRO A 212 5.53 -22.42 -2.68
C PRO A 212 4.36 -21.81 -1.88
N ILE A 213 4.07 -20.54 -2.13
CA ILE A 213 2.94 -19.85 -1.54
C ILE A 213 1.74 -20.07 -2.46
N GLU A 214 0.68 -20.67 -1.92
CA GLU A 214 -0.60 -20.78 -2.63
C GLU A 214 -1.18 -19.38 -2.84
N VAL A 215 -1.56 -19.07 -4.08
CA VAL A 215 -2.11 -17.77 -4.47
C VAL A 215 -3.34 -17.92 -5.37
N TYR A 216 -4.20 -16.92 -5.29
CA TYR A 216 -5.42 -16.80 -6.07
C TYR A 216 -5.46 -15.46 -6.78
N GLU A 217 -6.03 -15.42 -7.97
CA GLU A 217 -6.32 -14.16 -8.66
C GLU A 217 -7.73 -13.69 -8.30
N VAL A 218 -7.82 -12.49 -7.75
CA VAL A 218 -9.09 -11.83 -7.43
C VAL A 218 -9.71 -11.27 -8.70
N LEU A 219 -10.94 -11.69 -8.98
CA LEU A 219 -11.72 -11.26 -10.15
C LEU A 219 -12.68 -10.12 -9.80
N GLY A 220 -13.36 -10.22 -8.66
CA GLY A 220 -14.34 -9.26 -8.18
C GLY A 220 -14.83 -9.56 -6.77
N LEU A 221 -15.82 -8.80 -6.32
CA LEU A 221 -16.62 -9.14 -5.14
C LEU A 221 -17.72 -10.13 -5.57
N ALA A 222 -18.11 -11.01 -4.64
CA ALA A 222 -19.19 -11.98 -4.83
C ALA A 222 -20.55 -11.28 -4.81
#